data_282da07620d186365f9151fd8042c236
#
_entry.id   282da07620d186365f9151fd8042c236
#
_cell.length_a   1.000
_cell.length_b   1.000
_cell.length_c   1.000
_cell.angle_alpha   90.00
_cell.angle_beta   90.00
_cell.angle_gamma   90.00
#
_symmetry.space_group_name_H-M   'P 1'
#
loop_
_entity.id
_entity.type
_entity.pdbx_description
1 polymer ?
#
loop_
_entity_poly.entity_id
_entity_poly.type
_entity_poly.pdbx_seq_one_letter_code
_entity_poly.pdbx_strand_id
1 'polypeptide(L)'
;EDVCMILGDNIFHGNGINQLLVNAVKNVKKSKKAKVFGYYVNDPKRYGVLSFDDNKNVKSIEEKPLHPKSNYAVVGLYFYPNSVVKIAKGILPSKRGELEITSINNIYLKNNQLNVEFLGSGFTWLDTGTPDSLLEASNFMQAIEKRQGLKVACIEEIVFNKGYINYKQLNNLAQNLSSSEY
;
A
#
# COMPACT_ATOMS: atom_id res chain seq x y z
N GLU A 1 -2.64 -20.08 0.69
CA GLU A 1 -3.40 -18.98 1.26
C GLU A 1 -3.24 -17.72 0.39
N ASP A 2 -4.23 -16.79 0.45
CA ASP A 2 -4.12 -15.51 -0.25
C ASP A 2 -3.07 -14.63 0.44
N VAL A 3 -2.48 -13.68 -0.28
CA VAL A 3 -1.32 -12.88 0.17
C VAL A 3 -1.70 -11.40 0.24
N CYS A 4 -1.37 -10.74 1.34
CA CYS A 4 -1.28 -9.29 1.42
C CYS A 4 0.19 -8.90 1.50
N MET A 5 0.63 -7.98 0.64
CA MET A 5 1.99 -7.45 0.65
C MET A 5 1.93 -5.92 0.75
N ILE A 6 2.72 -5.39 1.66
CA ILE A 6 2.94 -3.96 1.83
C ILE A 6 4.45 -3.69 1.73
N LEU A 7 4.83 -2.64 1.03
CA LEU A 7 6.23 -2.20 0.99
C LEU A 7 6.58 -1.52 2.33
N GLY A 8 7.76 -1.84 2.88
CA GLY A 8 8.17 -1.41 4.20
C GLY A 8 8.48 0.09 4.34
N ASP A 9 8.62 0.77 3.22
CA ASP A 9 8.84 2.23 3.11
C ASP A 9 7.57 3.00 2.73
N ASN A 10 6.41 2.36 2.74
CA ASN A 10 5.14 2.99 2.40
C ASN A 10 4.28 3.25 3.64
N ILE A 11 3.84 4.49 3.79
CA ILE A 11 2.93 4.92 4.85
C ILE A 11 1.58 5.28 4.25
N PHE A 12 0.52 4.76 4.85
CA PHE A 12 -0.85 5.04 4.45
C PHE A 12 -1.60 5.68 5.61
N HIS A 13 -2.20 6.83 5.38
CA HIS A 13 -3.06 7.51 6.34
C HIS A 13 -4.36 7.94 5.66
N GLY A 14 -5.48 7.76 6.34
CA GLY A 14 -6.77 8.21 5.81
C GLY A 14 -7.95 7.64 6.57
N ASN A 15 -9.06 8.36 6.53
CA ASN A 15 -10.29 7.88 7.16
C ASN A 15 -10.83 6.65 6.44
N GLY A 16 -11.20 5.62 7.20
CA GLY A 16 -11.75 4.38 6.66
C GLY A 16 -10.72 3.39 6.09
N ILE A 17 -9.41 3.61 6.29
CA ILE A 17 -8.38 2.70 5.79
C ILE A 17 -8.59 1.26 6.28
N ASN A 18 -8.98 1.06 7.54
CA ASN A 18 -9.26 -0.26 8.08
C ASN A 18 -10.38 -0.98 7.30
N GLN A 19 -11.45 -0.25 6.94
CA GLN A 19 -12.55 -0.80 6.17
C GLN A 19 -12.12 -1.11 4.73
N LEU A 20 -11.30 -0.26 4.13
CA LEU A 20 -10.71 -0.48 2.80
C LEU A 20 -9.90 -1.77 2.77
N LEU A 21 -9.03 -2.01 3.77
CA LEU A 21 -8.23 -3.23 3.88
C LEU A 21 -9.10 -4.47 4.05
N VAL A 22 -10.10 -4.43 4.94
CA VAL A 22 -11.06 -5.53 5.15
C VAL A 22 -11.82 -5.84 3.86
N ASN A 23 -12.26 -4.83 3.13
CA ASN A 23 -12.96 -4.99 1.85
C ASN A 23 -12.04 -5.58 0.78
N ALA A 24 -10.77 -5.18 0.74
CA ALA A 24 -9.79 -5.74 -0.18
C ALA A 24 -9.60 -7.24 0.05
N VAL A 25 -9.42 -7.68 1.29
CA VAL A 25 -9.33 -9.10 1.65
C VAL A 25 -10.58 -9.87 1.23
N LYS A 26 -11.78 -9.37 1.56
CA LYS A 26 -13.05 -10.00 1.18
C LYS A 26 -13.20 -10.11 -0.34
N ASN A 27 -12.79 -9.06 -1.05
CA ASN A 27 -12.89 -9.00 -2.51
C ASN A 27 -12.01 -10.06 -3.17
N VAL A 28 -10.73 -10.16 -2.77
CA VAL A 28 -9.80 -11.17 -3.30
C VAL A 28 -10.30 -12.59 -3.00
N LYS A 29 -10.75 -12.85 -1.78
CA LYS A 29 -11.31 -14.15 -1.40
C LYS A 29 -12.49 -14.55 -2.27
N LYS A 30 -13.40 -13.62 -2.57
CA LYS A 30 -14.62 -13.85 -3.35
C LYS A 30 -14.34 -13.94 -4.84
N SER A 31 -13.59 -12.98 -5.41
CA SER A 31 -13.41 -12.84 -6.85
C SER A 31 -12.27 -13.69 -7.41
N LYS A 32 -11.33 -14.10 -6.56
CA LYS A 32 -10.05 -14.73 -6.94
C LYS A 32 -9.22 -13.85 -7.90
N LYS A 33 -9.46 -12.53 -7.87
CA LYS A 33 -8.70 -11.55 -8.62
C LYS A 33 -7.72 -10.82 -7.69
N ALA A 34 -6.55 -10.46 -8.21
CA ALA A 34 -5.63 -9.55 -7.53
C ALA A 34 -6.27 -8.17 -7.36
N LYS A 35 -5.88 -7.46 -6.30
CA LYS A 35 -6.31 -6.09 -6.06
C LYS A 35 -5.12 -5.21 -5.75
N VAL A 36 -5.03 -4.08 -6.44
CA VAL A 36 -4.03 -3.03 -6.25
C VAL A 36 -4.74 -1.68 -6.12
N PHE A 37 -4.00 -0.67 -5.66
CA PHE A 37 -4.55 0.67 -5.49
C PHE A 37 -3.78 1.67 -6.34
N GLY A 38 -4.54 2.55 -7.01
CA GLY A 38 -4.03 3.68 -7.76
C GLY A 38 -4.14 4.97 -6.93
N TYR A 39 -3.10 5.79 -6.95
CA TYR A 39 -3.08 7.09 -6.27
C TYR A 39 -2.55 8.16 -7.21
N TYR A 40 -3.19 9.32 -7.21
CA TYR A 40 -2.75 10.45 -8.03
C TYR A 40 -1.52 11.12 -7.42
N VAL A 41 -0.46 11.27 -8.20
CA VAL A 41 0.81 11.91 -7.78
C VAL A 41 1.23 12.97 -8.79
N ASN A 42 1.98 13.95 -8.34
CA ASN A 42 2.51 15.01 -9.22
C ASN A 42 3.68 14.52 -10.07
N ASP A 43 4.55 13.66 -9.52
CA ASP A 43 5.67 13.06 -10.26
C ASP A 43 5.56 11.53 -10.25
N PRO A 44 4.92 10.95 -11.29
CA PRO A 44 4.70 9.51 -11.37
C PRO A 44 5.92 8.70 -11.83
N LYS A 45 7.00 9.33 -12.31
CA LYS A 45 8.16 8.63 -12.92
C LYS A 45 8.88 7.64 -12.01
N ARG A 46 8.66 7.76 -10.71
CA ARG A 46 9.32 6.90 -9.70
C ARG A 46 8.58 5.58 -9.44
N TYR A 47 7.39 5.40 -9.99
CA TYR A 47 6.45 4.35 -9.63
C TYR A 47 5.99 3.52 -10.82
N GLY A 48 5.30 2.42 -10.55
CA GLY A 48 4.48 1.76 -11.56
C GLY A 48 3.30 2.66 -11.92
N VAL A 49 3.17 3.05 -13.19
CA VAL A 49 2.18 4.02 -13.66
C VAL A 49 1.08 3.33 -14.45
N LEU A 50 -0.17 3.60 -14.07
CA LEU A 50 -1.35 3.12 -14.77
C LEU A 50 -1.51 3.86 -16.11
N SER A 51 -1.88 3.14 -17.16
CA SER A 51 -2.41 3.75 -18.38
C SER A 51 -3.86 3.31 -18.61
N PHE A 52 -4.60 4.12 -19.34
CA PHE A 52 -6.03 3.93 -19.54
C PHE A 52 -6.37 3.82 -21.04
N ASP A 53 -7.46 3.13 -21.34
CA ASP A 53 -8.10 3.16 -22.65
C ASP A 53 -9.09 4.34 -22.75
N ASP A 54 -9.73 4.48 -23.91
CA ASP A 54 -10.69 5.57 -24.18
C ASP A 54 -11.92 5.48 -23.27
N ASN A 55 -12.22 4.31 -22.71
CA ASN A 55 -13.31 4.06 -21.77
C ASN A 55 -12.88 4.21 -20.30
N LYS A 56 -11.66 4.72 -20.05
CA LYS A 56 -11.05 4.87 -18.72
C LYS A 56 -10.80 3.57 -17.95
N ASN A 57 -10.78 2.43 -18.65
CA ASN A 57 -10.33 1.18 -18.03
C ASN A 57 -8.80 1.12 -18.00
N VAL A 58 -8.24 0.47 -16.98
CA VAL A 58 -6.80 0.26 -16.89
C VAL A 58 -6.34 -0.67 -18.02
N LYS A 59 -5.43 -0.16 -18.86
CA LYS A 59 -4.90 -0.85 -20.04
C LYS A 59 -3.56 -1.52 -19.77
N SER A 60 -2.67 -0.85 -19.05
CA SER A 60 -1.34 -1.36 -18.70
C SER A 60 -0.80 -0.68 -17.45
N ILE A 61 0.23 -1.29 -16.86
CA ILE A 61 1.04 -0.70 -15.81
C ILE A 61 2.48 -0.67 -16.32
N GLU A 62 3.11 0.49 -16.33
CA GLU A 62 4.49 0.69 -16.80
C GLU A 62 5.38 1.06 -15.62
N GLU A 63 6.46 0.28 -15.40
CA GLU A 63 7.39 0.51 -14.30
C GLU A 63 8.32 1.68 -14.60
N LYS A 64 8.31 2.68 -13.73
CA LYS A 64 9.19 3.86 -13.77
C LYS A 64 9.38 4.45 -15.18
N PRO A 65 8.29 4.80 -15.88
CA PRO A 65 8.37 5.25 -17.27
C PRO A 65 9.07 6.62 -17.39
N LEU A 66 9.88 6.80 -18.40
CA LEU A 66 10.46 8.11 -18.73
C LEU A 66 9.39 9.13 -19.16
N HIS A 67 8.35 8.63 -19.85
CA HIS A 67 7.21 9.42 -20.33
C HIS A 67 5.90 8.80 -19.79
N PRO A 68 5.48 9.16 -18.57
CA PRO A 68 4.28 8.61 -17.96
C PRO A 68 3.02 8.94 -18.77
N LYS A 69 2.14 7.97 -18.94
CA LYS A 69 0.86 8.13 -19.66
C LYS A 69 -0.26 8.67 -18.78
N SER A 70 -0.04 8.71 -17.48
CA SER A 70 -0.95 9.31 -16.50
C SER A 70 -0.21 9.71 -15.24
N ASN A 71 -0.90 10.38 -14.33
CA ASN A 71 -0.40 10.70 -12.99
C ASN A 71 -0.84 9.68 -11.92
N TYR A 72 -1.40 8.53 -12.32
CA TYR A 72 -1.82 7.52 -11.36
C TYR A 72 -0.73 6.47 -11.14
N ALA A 73 -0.13 6.51 -9.95
CA ALA A 73 0.84 5.53 -9.48
C ALA A 73 0.14 4.33 -8.82
N VAL A 74 0.68 3.14 -8.98
CA VAL A 74 0.32 1.97 -8.18
C VAL A 74 1.07 2.06 -6.86
N VAL A 75 0.35 2.13 -5.75
CA VAL A 75 0.96 2.23 -4.42
C VAL A 75 1.46 0.87 -3.93
N GLY A 76 2.39 0.88 -2.97
CA GLY A 76 3.01 -0.31 -2.41
C GLY A 76 2.12 -1.15 -1.47
N LEU A 77 0.87 -1.38 -1.87
CA LEU A 77 -0.12 -2.18 -1.13
C LEU A 77 -0.86 -3.10 -2.10
N TYR A 78 -0.69 -4.40 -1.92
CA TYR A 78 -1.13 -5.41 -2.87
C TYR A 78 -1.86 -6.54 -2.17
N PHE A 79 -2.93 -7.02 -2.78
CA PHE A 79 -3.68 -8.20 -2.33
C PHE A 79 -3.79 -9.19 -3.48
N TYR A 80 -3.30 -10.39 -3.26
CA TYR A 80 -3.23 -11.41 -4.29
C TYR A 80 -3.90 -12.71 -3.85
N PRO A 81 -4.58 -13.42 -4.76
CA PRO A 81 -4.90 -14.83 -4.54
C PRO A 81 -3.63 -15.68 -4.51
N ASN A 82 -3.67 -16.86 -3.93
CA ASN A 82 -2.52 -17.77 -3.78
C ASN A 82 -1.78 -18.05 -5.10
N SER A 83 -2.44 -17.92 -6.24
CA SER A 83 -1.83 -18.06 -7.57
C SER A 83 -0.61 -17.18 -7.80
N VAL A 84 -0.47 -16.07 -7.02
CA VAL A 84 0.68 -15.17 -7.09
C VAL A 84 2.01 -15.89 -6.85
N VAL A 85 2.03 -16.90 -6.00
CA VAL A 85 3.25 -17.67 -5.70
C VAL A 85 3.80 -18.36 -6.96
N LYS A 86 2.91 -18.93 -7.78
CA LYS A 86 3.30 -19.56 -9.05
C LYS A 86 3.72 -18.51 -10.08
N ILE A 87 3.01 -17.39 -10.16
CA ILE A 87 3.31 -16.29 -11.09
C ILE A 87 4.68 -15.70 -10.74
N ALA A 88 4.93 -15.39 -9.46
CA ALA A 88 6.18 -14.79 -9.00
C ALA A 88 7.42 -15.66 -9.30
N LYS A 89 7.29 -16.98 -9.22
CA LYS A 89 8.36 -17.92 -9.59
C LYS A 89 8.69 -17.93 -11.08
N GLY A 90 7.77 -17.47 -11.92
CA GLY A 90 7.90 -17.48 -13.37
C GLY A 90 8.24 -16.13 -14.02
N ILE A 91 8.34 -15.04 -13.22
CA ILE A 91 8.73 -13.74 -13.79
C ILE A 91 10.23 -13.70 -14.07
N LEU A 92 10.58 -12.94 -15.10
CA LEU A 92 11.97 -12.67 -15.49
C LEU A 92 12.36 -11.24 -15.10
N PRO A 93 13.65 -10.98 -14.89
CA PRO A 93 14.14 -9.62 -14.66
C PRO A 93 13.73 -8.68 -15.81
N SER A 94 13.38 -7.46 -15.46
CA SER A 94 13.08 -6.39 -16.41
C SER A 94 14.35 -5.92 -17.14
N LYS A 95 14.20 -4.96 -18.06
CA LYS A 95 15.35 -4.28 -18.71
C LYS A 95 16.27 -3.59 -17.70
N ARG A 96 15.79 -3.35 -16.48
CA ARG A 96 16.56 -2.79 -15.36
C ARG A 96 17.36 -3.84 -14.58
N GLY A 97 17.19 -5.13 -14.91
CA GLY A 97 17.79 -6.25 -14.19
C GLY A 97 17.09 -6.64 -12.89
N GLU A 98 15.91 -6.08 -12.62
CA GLU A 98 15.14 -6.30 -11.39
C GLU A 98 13.89 -7.14 -11.63
N LEU A 99 13.51 -7.96 -10.64
CA LEU A 99 12.22 -8.66 -10.63
C LEU A 99 11.15 -7.66 -10.17
N GLU A 100 10.31 -7.22 -11.10
CA GLU A 100 9.35 -6.14 -10.87
C GLU A 100 7.98 -6.68 -10.45
N ILE A 101 7.41 -6.11 -9.39
CA ILE A 101 6.02 -6.37 -9.00
C ILE A 101 5.04 -6.00 -10.12
N THR A 102 5.37 -4.99 -10.90
CA THR A 102 4.62 -4.54 -12.07
C THR A 102 4.45 -5.65 -13.12
N SER A 103 5.44 -6.55 -13.25
CA SER A 103 5.33 -7.72 -14.14
C SER A 103 4.22 -8.67 -13.66
N ILE A 104 4.13 -8.91 -12.36
CA ILE A 104 3.07 -9.72 -11.76
C ILE A 104 1.70 -9.08 -12.00
N ASN A 105 1.57 -7.78 -11.71
CA ASN A 105 0.33 -7.03 -11.91
C ASN A 105 -0.14 -7.06 -13.37
N ASN A 106 0.78 -6.92 -14.33
CA ASN A 106 0.46 -6.99 -15.75
C ASN A 106 0.01 -8.39 -16.19
N ILE A 107 0.52 -9.47 -15.58
CA ILE A 107 0.03 -10.83 -15.85
C ILE A 107 -1.44 -10.95 -15.39
N TYR A 108 -1.76 -10.48 -14.18
CA TYR A 108 -3.15 -10.46 -13.71
C TYR A 108 -4.04 -9.58 -14.60
N LEU A 109 -3.54 -8.41 -15.01
CA LEU A 109 -4.28 -7.48 -15.87
C LEU A 109 -4.62 -8.11 -17.23
N LYS A 110 -3.63 -8.71 -17.90
CA LYS A 110 -3.81 -9.40 -19.18
C LYS A 110 -4.84 -10.53 -19.12
N ASN A 111 -4.95 -11.18 -17.97
CA ASN A 111 -5.89 -12.27 -17.73
C ASN A 111 -7.28 -11.78 -17.23
N ASN A 112 -7.54 -10.46 -17.24
CA ASN A 112 -8.75 -9.85 -16.65
C ASN A 112 -8.96 -10.23 -15.17
N GLN A 113 -7.86 -10.44 -14.45
CA GLN A 113 -7.83 -10.85 -13.04
C GLN A 113 -7.21 -9.80 -12.12
N LEU A 114 -7.11 -8.54 -12.55
CA LEU A 114 -6.68 -7.41 -11.73
C LEU A 114 -7.84 -6.46 -11.48
N ASN A 115 -8.09 -6.15 -10.21
CA ASN A 115 -8.96 -5.05 -9.79
C ASN A 115 -8.08 -3.89 -9.33
N VAL A 116 -8.33 -2.71 -9.88
CA VAL A 116 -7.69 -1.47 -9.44
C VAL A 116 -8.72 -0.61 -8.73
N GLU A 117 -8.42 -0.19 -7.50
CA GLU A 117 -9.24 0.76 -6.75
C GLU A 117 -8.45 2.07 -6.58
N PHE A 118 -9.11 3.20 -6.79
CA PHE A 118 -8.45 4.50 -6.68
C PHE A 118 -8.65 5.08 -5.30
N LEU A 119 -7.55 5.44 -4.65
CA LEU A 119 -7.56 6.17 -3.38
C LEU A 119 -7.90 7.63 -3.67
N GLY A 120 -8.96 8.13 -3.05
CA GLY A 120 -9.39 9.51 -3.20
C GLY A 120 -8.58 10.49 -2.33
N SER A 121 -8.93 11.78 -2.39
CA SER A 121 -8.29 12.87 -1.65
C SER A 121 -8.34 12.75 -0.12
N GLY A 122 -9.18 11.86 0.41
CA GLY A 122 -9.23 11.55 1.86
C GLY A 122 -8.10 10.62 2.35
N PHE A 123 -7.26 10.13 1.42
CA PHE A 123 -6.11 9.29 1.73
C PHE A 123 -4.80 10.05 1.46
N THR A 124 -3.82 9.79 2.29
CA THR A 124 -2.44 10.19 2.07
C THR A 124 -1.58 8.94 1.96
N TRP A 125 -0.84 8.86 0.87
CA TRP A 125 0.18 7.86 0.65
C TRP A 125 1.54 8.54 0.58
N LEU A 126 2.48 8.05 1.37
CA LEU A 126 3.85 8.55 1.45
C LEU A 126 4.80 7.38 1.16
N ASP A 127 5.71 7.59 0.22
CA ASP A 127 6.82 6.71 -0.08
C ASP A 127 8.08 7.32 0.56
N THR A 128 8.67 6.61 1.54
CA THR A 128 9.81 7.12 2.32
C THR A 128 11.17 6.65 1.78
N GLY A 129 11.23 6.30 0.50
CA GLY A 129 12.41 5.74 -0.16
C GLY A 129 13.57 6.72 -0.39
N THR A 130 13.45 7.99 -0.05
CA THR A 130 14.52 8.99 -0.10
C THR A 130 14.61 9.78 1.20
N PRO A 131 15.78 10.39 1.54
CA PRO A 131 15.89 11.23 2.74
C PRO A 131 14.86 12.36 2.78
N ASP A 132 14.60 13.02 1.67
CA ASP A 132 13.63 14.13 1.58
C ASP A 132 12.21 13.61 1.83
N SER A 133 11.80 12.51 1.18
CA SER A 133 10.46 11.95 1.36
C SER A 133 10.26 11.36 2.77
N LEU A 134 11.32 10.84 3.40
CA LEU A 134 11.27 10.43 4.81
C LEU A 134 11.05 11.61 5.74
N LEU A 135 11.72 12.75 5.49
CA LEU A 135 11.53 13.97 6.27
C LEU A 135 10.11 14.53 6.11
N GLU A 136 9.60 14.56 4.87
CA GLU A 136 8.21 14.98 4.59
C GLU A 136 7.20 14.09 5.32
N ALA A 137 7.38 12.77 5.29
CA ALA A 137 6.54 11.84 6.00
C ALA A 137 6.58 12.05 7.53
N SER A 138 7.77 12.27 8.09
CA SER A 138 7.97 12.54 9.50
C SER A 138 7.25 13.82 9.93
N ASN A 139 7.37 14.90 9.17
CA ASN A 139 6.69 16.17 9.42
C ASN A 139 5.16 16.03 9.33
N PHE A 140 4.67 15.25 8.34
CA PHE A 140 3.25 14.98 8.21
C PHE A 140 2.71 14.21 9.43
N MET A 141 3.39 13.15 9.87
CA MET A 141 2.98 12.36 11.03
C MET A 141 3.01 13.19 12.30
N GLN A 142 4.06 14.00 12.51
CA GLN A 142 4.15 14.93 13.65
C GLN A 142 2.95 15.89 13.66
N ALA A 143 2.59 16.46 12.52
CA ALA A 143 1.46 17.39 12.43
C ALA A 143 0.12 16.71 12.80
N ILE A 144 -0.10 15.48 12.33
CA ILE A 144 -1.30 14.69 12.66
C ILE A 144 -1.35 14.38 14.16
N GLU A 145 -0.27 13.83 14.73
CA GLU A 145 -0.22 13.45 16.14
C GLU A 145 -0.41 14.65 17.06
N LYS A 146 0.26 15.77 16.78
CA LYS A 146 0.10 17.01 17.56
C LYS A 146 -1.32 17.57 17.52
N ARG A 147 -2.01 17.43 16.40
CA ARG A 147 -3.38 17.95 16.23
C ARG A 147 -4.44 17.05 16.84
N GLN A 148 -4.28 15.74 16.71
CA GLN A 148 -5.28 14.76 17.14
C GLN A 148 -5.03 14.27 18.57
N GLY A 149 -3.80 14.37 19.07
CA GLY A 149 -3.41 13.79 20.37
C GLY A 149 -3.40 12.25 20.36
N LEU A 150 -3.39 11.64 19.19
CA LEU A 150 -3.38 10.18 19.00
C LEU A 150 -2.10 9.77 18.28
N LYS A 151 -1.55 8.65 18.65
CA LYS A 151 -0.39 8.08 17.97
C LYS A 151 -0.80 7.38 16.66
N VAL A 152 -0.01 7.61 15.62
CA VAL A 152 -0.19 6.90 14.34
C VAL A 152 0.58 5.59 14.39
N ALA A 153 -0.07 4.51 13.96
CA ALA A 153 0.50 3.16 13.91
C ALA A 153 1.05 2.65 15.26
N CYS A 154 0.50 3.09 16.39
CA CYS A 154 0.82 2.55 17.71
C CYS A 154 0.40 1.09 17.77
N ILE A 155 1.38 0.18 17.71
CA ILE A 155 1.14 -1.26 17.59
C ILE A 155 0.44 -1.78 18.85
N GLU A 156 0.82 -1.29 20.02
CA GLU A 156 0.27 -1.70 21.31
C GLU A 156 -1.22 -1.34 21.42
N GLU A 157 -1.59 -0.15 20.99
CA GLU A 157 -2.99 0.29 20.94
C GLU A 157 -3.79 -0.54 19.93
N ILE A 158 -3.23 -0.78 18.75
CA ILE A 158 -3.89 -1.56 17.69
C ILE A 158 -4.18 -3.00 18.17
N VAL A 159 -3.20 -3.68 18.74
CA VAL A 159 -3.38 -5.07 19.18
C VAL A 159 -4.30 -5.18 20.39
N PHE A 160 -4.31 -4.17 21.27
CA PHE A 160 -5.27 -4.07 22.38
C PHE A 160 -6.70 -3.88 21.87
N ASN A 161 -6.93 -2.92 20.96
CA ASN A 161 -8.24 -2.66 20.36
C ASN A 161 -8.77 -3.85 19.54
N LYS A 162 -7.89 -4.68 19.01
CA LYS A 162 -8.23 -5.94 18.32
C LYS A 162 -8.45 -7.13 19.28
N GLY A 163 -8.22 -6.95 20.57
CA GLY A 163 -8.36 -8.01 21.56
C GLY A 163 -7.26 -9.07 21.52
N TYR A 164 -6.13 -8.80 20.88
CA TYR A 164 -4.97 -9.72 20.83
C TYR A 164 -4.18 -9.72 22.13
N ILE A 165 -4.21 -8.62 22.89
CA ILE A 165 -3.66 -8.49 24.22
C ILE A 165 -4.71 -7.92 25.18
N ASN A 166 -4.57 -8.24 26.47
CA ASN A 166 -5.42 -7.69 27.52
C ASN A 166 -4.75 -6.45 28.17
N TYR A 167 -5.49 -5.77 29.05
CA TYR A 167 -5.02 -4.55 29.73
C TYR A 167 -3.72 -4.77 30.53
N LYS A 168 -3.55 -5.92 31.20
CA LYS A 168 -2.34 -6.23 31.95
C LYS A 168 -1.12 -6.33 31.03
N GLN A 169 -1.28 -6.95 29.87
CA GLN A 169 -0.21 -7.06 28.87
C GLN A 169 0.12 -5.69 28.27
N LEU A 170 -0.89 -4.89 27.94
CA LEU A 170 -0.69 -3.51 27.47
C LEU A 170 0.10 -2.68 28.48
N ASN A 171 -0.30 -2.73 29.77
CA ASN A 171 0.35 -1.99 30.83
C ASN A 171 1.83 -2.42 31.03
N ASN A 172 2.12 -3.71 30.91
CA ASN A 172 3.51 -4.21 30.98
C ASN A 172 4.36 -3.68 29.82
N LEU A 173 3.81 -3.58 28.61
CA LEU A 173 4.51 -2.99 27.46
C LEU A 173 4.77 -1.51 27.67
N ALA A 174 3.80 -0.76 28.19
CA ALA A 174 3.90 0.67 28.44
C ALA A 174 4.93 1.02 29.55
N GLN A 175 5.18 0.13 30.51
CA GLN A 175 6.17 0.39 31.59
C GLN A 175 7.57 0.68 31.03
N ASN A 176 7.97 0.00 29.95
CA ASN A 176 9.28 0.20 29.32
C ASN A 176 9.38 1.52 28.54
N LEU A 177 8.24 2.18 28.30
CA LEU A 177 8.11 3.41 27.51
C LEU A 177 7.73 4.61 28.37
N SER A 178 7.67 4.46 29.70
CA SER A 178 7.16 5.46 30.65
C SER A 178 7.93 6.78 30.65
N SER A 179 9.16 6.82 30.14
CA SER A 179 10.00 8.02 30.00
C SER A 179 9.95 8.62 28.58
N SER A 180 9.19 8.05 27.68
CA SER A 180 9.06 8.53 26.30
C SER A 180 7.70 9.22 26.07
N GLU A 181 7.59 10.01 25.02
CA GLU A 181 6.32 10.57 24.55
C GLU A 181 5.45 9.56 23.76
N TYR A 182 5.95 8.34 23.62
CA TYR A 182 5.26 7.26 22.91
C TYR A 182 4.10 6.66 23.70
#